data_f7d47a4ec22f4242effd64da627522e7
#
_entry.id   f7d47a4ec22f4242effd64da627522e7
#
_cell.length_a   1.000
_cell.length_b   1.000
_cell.length_c   1.000
_cell.angle_alpha   90.00
_cell.angle_beta   90.00
_cell.angle_gamma   90.00
#
_symmetry.space_group_name_H-M   'P 1'
#
loop_
_entity.id
_entity.type
_entity.pdbx_description
1 polymer ?
#
loop_
_entity_poly.entity_id
_entity_poly.type
_entity_poly.pdbx_seq_one_letter_code
_entity_poly.pdbx_strand_id
1 'polypeptide(L)'
;RREKFIPQIMMSARAVQDGIDLLSPLIVGPDVLSLSETVVLGTVSGDIHTIGKTLVSIMLRSAGFHVVDLGTNVPPEKFVAAARENNSHIIAISAMLTTTVTGMKKTIRALREAEESDQWHIIVGGAPVNGRFAREHNAEYAADAVETVNLALKACGIDPLPDEEL
;
A
#
# COMPACT_ATOMS: atom_id res chain seq x y z
N ARG A 1 10.40 29.24 16.68
CA ARG A 1 10.15 28.08 15.78
C ARG A 1 11.49 27.40 15.59
N ARG A 2 11.62 26.15 16.10
CA ARG A 2 12.84 25.34 15.85
C ARG A 2 12.71 24.82 14.42
N GLU A 3 13.46 25.41 13.51
CA GLU A 3 13.63 24.88 12.17
C GLU A 3 14.42 23.57 12.29
N LYS A 4 13.82 22.46 11.90
CA LYS A 4 14.52 21.17 11.84
C LYS A 4 15.29 21.12 10.54
N PHE A 5 16.62 20.94 10.63
CA PHE A 5 17.47 20.75 9.46
C PHE A 5 17.13 19.41 8.76
N ILE A 6 17.21 19.40 7.42
CA ILE A 6 16.98 18.20 6.60
C ILE A 6 17.73 16.95 7.12
N PRO A 7 19.02 17.03 7.51
CA PRO A 7 19.73 15.89 8.09
C PRO A 7 19.07 15.31 9.35
N GLN A 8 18.50 16.14 10.22
CA GLN A 8 17.80 15.67 11.42
C GLN A 8 16.50 14.94 11.08
N ILE A 9 15.79 15.40 10.05
CA ILE A 9 14.58 14.70 9.55
C ILE A 9 14.97 13.34 8.96
N MET A 10 16.05 13.29 8.18
CA MET A 10 16.55 12.04 7.60
C MET A 10 17.01 11.04 8.67
N MET A 11 17.70 11.51 9.72
CA MET A 11 18.09 10.66 10.85
C MET A 11 16.88 10.10 11.60
N SER A 12 15.84 10.92 11.80
CA SER A 12 14.61 10.48 12.45
C SER A 12 13.87 9.44 11.60
N ALA A 13 13.78 9.67 10.28
CA ALA A 13 13.17 8.71 9.36
C ALA A 13 13.93 7.38 9.33
N ARG A 14 15.27 7.42 9.36
CA ARG A 14 16.11 6.22 9.44
C ARG A 14 15.89 5.46 10.75
N ALA A 15 15.86 6.14 11.88
CA ALA A 15 15.61 5.50 13.18
C ALA A 15 14.24 4.81 13.23
N VAL A 16 13.21 5.39 12.60
CA VAL A 16 11.89 4.76 12.45
C VAL A 16 12.00 3.51 11.58
N GLN A 17 12.68 3.60 10.44
CA GLN A 17 12.85 2.46 9.53
C GLN A 17 13.62 1.31 10.21
N ASP A 18 14.74 1.61 10.88
CA ASP A 18 15.54 0.62 11.62
C ASP A 18 14.69 -0.06 12.72
N GLY A 19 13.81 0.68 13.41
CA GLY A 19 12.86 0.16 14.38
C GLY A 19 11.83 -0.78 13.75
N ILE A 20 11.26 -0.40 12.61
CA ILE A 20 10.32 -1.22 11.84
C ILE A 20 11.00 -2.52 11.39
N ASP A 21 12.20 -2.45 10.84
CA ASP A 21 12.93 -3.61 10.34
C ASP A 21 13.25 -4.61 11.48
N LEU A 22 13.54 -4.09 12.68
CA LEU A 22 13.79 -4.91 13.87
C LEU A 22 12.51 -5.60 14.38
N LEU A 23 11.38 -4.92 14.36
CA LEU A 23 10.11 -5.40 14.93
C LEU A 23 9.32 -6.28 13.95
N SER A 24 9.45 -6.05 12.63
CA SER A 24 8.70 -6.77 11.60
C SER A 24 8.73 -8.30 11.75
N PRO A 25 9.89 -8.96 12.01
CA PRO A 25 9.93 -10.41 12.18
C PRO A 25 9.20 -10.92 13.43
N LEU A 26 8.96 -10.03 14.42
CA LEU A 26 8.26 -10.35 15.67
C LEU A 26 6.74 -10.18 15.54
N ILE A 27 6.31 -9.31 14.63
CA ILE A 27 4.88 -9.02 14.38
C ILE A 27 4.28 -10.09 13.45
N VAL A 28 5.03 -10.49 12.43
CA VAL A 28 4.61 -11.54 11.49
C VAL A 28 5.08 -12.88 12.03
N GLY A 29 4.28 -13.49 12.92
CA GLY A 29 4.59 -14.77 13.54
C GLY A 29 4.20 -15.98 12.67
N PRO A 30 4.65 -17.21 13.05
CA PRO A 30 4.33 -18.44 12.31
C PRO A 30 2.85 -18.86 12.42
N ASP A 31 2.07 -18.27 13.34
CA ASP A 31 0.67 -18.64 13.61
C ASP A 31 -0.33 -17.73 12.88
N VAL A 32 0.14 -16.88 11.95
CA VAL A 32 -0.75 -16.01 11.16
C VAL A 32 -1.58 -16.87 10.20
N LEU A 33 -2.90 -16.67 10.22
CA LEU A 33 -3.81 -17.27 9.23
C LEU A 33 -3.30 -16.93 7.84
N SER A 34 -2.90 -17.95 7.07
CA SER A 34 -2.48 -17.74 5.69
C SER A 34 -3.70 -17.62 4.80
N LEU A 35 -3.98 -16.42 4.35
CA LEU A 35 -4.93 -16.21 3.25
C LEU A 35 -4.24 -16.61 1.94
N SER A 36 -4.97 -17.25 1.03
CA SER A 36 -4.45 -17.58 -0.31
C SER A 36 -4.33 -16.36 -1.22
N GLU A 37 -4.72 -15.20 -0.72
CA GLU A 37 -4.82 -13.96 -1.48
C GLU A 37 -3.51 -13.18 -1.48
N THR A 38 -3.16 -12.67 -2.65
CA THR A 38 -1.97 -11.83 -2.85
C THR A 38 -2.36 -10.36 -3.00
N VAL A 39 -1.60 -9.48 -2.35
CA VAL A 39 -1.68 -8.03 -2.52
C VAL A 39 -0.41 -7.54 -3.20
N VAL A 40 -0.55 -6.88 -4.36
CA VAL A 40 0.54 -6.14 -4.99
C VAL A 40 0.61 -4.74 -4.38
N LEU A 41 1.76 -4.36 -3.86
CA LEU A 41 1.96 -3.09 -3.15
C LEU A 41 3.13 -2.32 -3.76
N GLY A 42 2.99 -1.01 -3.93
CA GLY A 42 4.09 -0.19 -4.45
C GLY A 42 3.89 1.30 -4.28
N THR A 43 5.01 2.05 -4.32
CA THR A 43 5.00 3.50 -4.36
C THR A 43 5.21 3.98 -5.80
N VAL A 44 4.35 4.87 -6.26
CA VAL A 44 4.28 5.33 -7.66
C VAL A 44 5.56 5.94 -8.20
N SER A 45 5.65 6.02 -9.51
CA SER A 45 6.76 6.64 -10.24
C SER A 45 7.04 8.07 -9.75
N GLY A 46 8.31 8.38 -9.51
CA GLY A 46 8.79 9.67 -8.99
C GLY A 46 8.70 9.81 -7.47
N ASP A 47 8.18 8.82 -6.75
CA ASP A 47 8.07 8.83 -5.30
C ASP A 47 8.96 7.77 -4.66
N ILE A 48 9.75 8.16 -3.64
CA ILE A 48 10.71 7.28 -2.96
C ILE A 48 10.35 7.06 -1.48
N HIS A 49 9.19 7.54 -1.03
CA HIS A 49 8.76 7.38 0.36
C HIS A 49 8.35 5.93 0.63
N THR A 50 8.87 5.34 1.72
CA THR A 50 8.70 3.93 2.05
C THR A 50 7.96 3.68 3.35
N ILE A 51 8.09 4.55 4.36
CA ILE A 51 7.68 4.27 5.75
C ILE A 51 6.19 3.85 5.81
N GLY A 52 5.29 4.65 5.25
CA GLY A 52 3.86 4.33 5.24
C GLY A 52 3.55 3.01 4.51
N LYS A 53 4.18 2.80 3.35
CA LYS A 53 4.05 1.56 2.57
C LYS A 53 4.57 0.35 3.34
N THR A 54 5.69 0.49 4.05
CA THR A 54 6.26 -0.59 4.87
C THR A 54 5.31 -0.99 6.01
N LEU A 55 4.69 -0.02 6.69
CA LEU A 55 3.66 -0.30 7.70
C LEU A 55 2.46 -1.04 7.10
N VAL A 56 1.97 -0.61 5.95
CA VAL A 56 0.90 -1.31 5.21
C VAL A 56 1.31 -2.75 4.89
N SER A 57 2.53 -2.96 4.40
CA SER A 57 3.06 -4.30 4.09
C SER A 57 3.07 -5.22 5.32
N ILE A 58 3.54 -4.71 6.46
CA ILE A 58 3.60 -5.47 7.72
C ILE A 58 2.18 -5.85 8.17
N MET A 59 1.26 -4.91 8.18
CA MET A 59 -0.11 -5.16 8.64
C MET A 59 -0.87 -6.10 7.72
N LEU A 60 -0.71 -6.00 6.40
CA LEU A 60 -1.29 -6.95 5.45
C LEU A 60 -0.74 -8.37 5.67
N ARG A 61 0.58 -8.51 5.89
CA ARG A 61 1.19 -9.82 6.21
C ARG A 61 0.69 -10.36 7.54
N SER A 62 0.54 -9.52 8.56
CA SER A 62 -0.02 -9.91 9.86
C SER A 62 -1.49 -10.34 9.76
N ALA A 63 -2.23 -9.79 8.82
CA ALA A 63 -3.60 -10.22 8.51
C ALA A 63 -3.68 -11.47 7.62
N GLY A 64 -2.53 -12.06 7.24
CA GLY A 64 -2.44 -13.32 6.50
C GLY A 64 -2.30 -13.19 4.99
N PHE A 65 -2.20 -11.99 4.44
CA PHE A 65 -2.00 -11.79 3.01
C PHE A 65 -0.58 -12.11 2.57
N HIS A 66 -0.45 -12.67 1.37
CA HIS A 66 0.83 -12.68 0.67
C HIS A 66 1.06 -11.31 0.04
N VAL A 67 2.17 -10.62 0.37
CA VAL A 67 2.45 -9.26 -0.14
C VAL A 67 3.62 -9.27 -1.09
N VAL A 68 3.36 -8.88 -2.34
CA VAL A 68 4.36 -8.61 -3.39
C VAL A 68 4.68 -7.12 -3.38
N ASP A 69 5.74 -6.75 -2.68
CA ASP A 69 6.18 -5.35 -2.58
C ASP A 69 7.09 -4.98 -3.75
N LEU A 70 6.62 -4.11 -4.62
CA LEU A 70 7.33 -3.62 -5.80
C LEU A 70 8.40 -2.55 -5.48
N GLY A 71 8.45 -2.09 -4.22
CA GLY A 71 9.35 -1.02 -3.80
C GLY A 71 8.82 0.38 -4.10
N THR A 72 9.72 1.28 -4.48
CA THR A 72 9.45 2.70 -4.76
C THR A 72 9.76 3.05 -6.20
N ASN A 73 9.27 4.22 -6.65
CA ASN A 73 9.46 4.70 -8.01
C ASN A 73 9.01 3.67 -9.06
N VAL A 74 7.87 3.04 -8.82
CA VAL A 74 7.34 1.94 -9.63
C VAL A 74 6.54 2.51 -10.80
N PRO A 75 6.89 2.17 -12.05
CA PRO A 75 6.12 2.62 -13.20
C PRO A 75 4.81 1.82 -13.35
N PRO A 76 3.77 2.39 -13.99
CA PRO A 76 2.43 1.82 -14.10
C PRO A 76 2.40 0.38 -14.62
N GLU A 77 3.18 0.09 -15.65
CA GLU A 77 3.25 -1.22 -16.29
C GLU A 77 3.76 -2.34 -15.38
N LYS A 78 4.58 -2.00 -14.37
CA LYS A 78 5.03 -2.97 -13.36
C LYS A 78 3.91 -3.40 -12.42
N PHE A 79 2.99 -2.50 -12.07
CA PHE A 79 1.83 -2.87 -11.26
C PHE A 79 0.94 -3.85 -12.03
N VAL A 80 0.66 -3.58 -13.32
CA VAL A 80 -0.13 -4.46 -14.19
C VAL A 80 0.54 -5.83 -14.32
N ALA A 81 1.84 -5.86 -14.64
CA ALA A 81 2.58 -7.11 -14.79
C ALA A 81 2.58 -7.93 -13.50
N ALA A 82 2.88 -7.30 -12.36
CA ALA A 82 2.93 -7.99 -11.08
C ALA A 82 1.55 -8.53 -10.65
N ALA A 83 0.46 -7.80 -10.92
CA ALA A 83 -0.89 -8.28 -10.63
C ALA A 83 -1.20 -9.54 -11.44
N ARG A 84 -0.85 -9.59 -12.72
CA ARG A 84 -1.02 -10.76 -13.59
C ARG A 84 -0.15 -11.94 -13.16
N GLU A 85 1.15 -11.70 -12.97
CA GLU A 85 2.13 -12.73 -12.63
C GLU A 85 1.82 -13.44 -11.31
N ASN A 86 1.20 -12.73 -10.36
CA ASN A 86 0.89 -13.25 -9.03
C ASN A 86 -0.60 -13.58 -8.85
N ASN A 87 -1.42 -13.52 -9.91
CA ASN A 87 -2.88 -13.67 -9.84
C ASN A 87 -3.50 -12.82 -8.73
N SER A 88 -3.00 -11.61 -8.55
CA SER A 88 -3.45 -10.71 -7.49
C SER A 88 -4.72 -9.97 -7.90
N HIS A 89 -5.72 -10.00 -7.03
CA HIS A 89 -6.94 -9.22 -7.20
C HIS A 89 -6.90 -7.89 -6.44
N ILE A 90 -5.89 -7.67 -5.60
CA ILE A 90 -5.78 -6.47 -4.75
C ILE A 90 -4.48 -5.73 -5.07
N ILE A 91 -4.60 -4.46 -5.43
CA ILE A 91 -3.46 -3.61 -5.75
C ILE A 91 -3.48 -2.37 -4.86
N ALA A 92 -2.48 -2.23 -3.98
CA ALA A 92 -2.32 -1.09 -3.09
C ALA A 92 -1.25 -0.12 -3.60
N ILE A 93 -1.61 1.15 -3.75
CA ILE A 93 -0.79 2.17 -4.40
C ILE A 93 -0.55 3.34 -3.45
N SER A 94 0.72 3.67 -3.21
CA SER A 94 1.12 4.77 -2.33
C SER A 94 1.70 5.95 -3.10
N ALA A 95 1.35 7.17 -2.68
CA ALA A 95 2.01 8.42 -3.06
C ALA A 95 2.08 9.36 -1.86
N MET A 96 3.20 10.09 -1.69
CA MET A 96 3.40 10.97 -0.54
C MET A 96 3.42 12.45 -0.93
N LEU A 97 3.70 12.79 -2.17
CA LEU A 97 3.84 14.16 -2.65
C LEU A 97 2.71 14.53 -3.62
N THR A 98 2.27 15.78 -3.58
CA THR A 98 1.31 16.31 -4.56
C THR A 98 1.81 16.19 -6.00
N THR A 99 3.12 16.30 -6.20
CA THR A 99 3.77 16.14 -7.50
C THR A 99 3.70 14.71 -8.04
N THR A 100 3.63 13.70 -7.15
CA THR A 100 3.59 12.28 -7.53
C THR A 100 2.16 11.73 -7.71
N VAL A 101 1.12 12.53 -7.40
CA VAL A 101 -0.29 12.18 -7.70
C VAL A 101 -0.52 11.89 -9.18
N THR A 102 0.20 12.57 -10.06
CA THR A 102 0.12 12.30 -11.51
C THR A 102 0.60 10.87 -11.83
N GLY A 103 1.63 10.37 -11.14
CA GLY A 103 2.08 8.97 -11.22
C GLY A 103 0.97 8.00 -10.78
N MET A 104 0.29 8.29 -9.67
CA MET A 104 -0.82 7.48 -9.19
C MET A 104 -1.97 7.43 -10.20
N LYS A 105 -2.37 8.58 -10.77
CA LYS A 105 -3.41 8.61 -11.83
C LYS A 105 -3.04 7.73 -13.03
N LYS A 106 -1.77 7.79 -13.47
CA LYS A 106 -1.29 6.96 -14.58
C LYS A 106 -1.34 5.47 -14.23
N THR A 107 -0.98 5.11 -12.99
CA THR A 107 -1.02 3.71 -12.53
C THR A 107 -2.45 3.20 -12.46
N ILE A 108 -3.38 3.96 -11.85
CA ILE A 108 -4.80 3.58 -11.80
C ILE A 108 -5.35 3.42 -13.22
N ARG A 109 -5.04 4.37 -14.10
CA ARG A 109 -5.49 4.32 -15.49
C ARG A 109 -4.98 3.06 -16.20
N ALA A 110 -3.70 2.72 -16.09
CA ALA A 110 -3.12 1.54 -16.70
C ALA A 110 -3.78 0.24 -16.20
N LEU A 111 -4.10 0.18 -14.89
CA LEU A 111 -4.83 -0.94 -14.31
C LEU A 111 -6.28 -1.01 -14.84
N ARG A 112 -6.96 0.13 -14.98
CA ARG A 112 -8.36 0.17 -15.47
C ARG A 112 -8.49 -0.04 -16.99
N GLU A 113 -7.44 0.19 -17.76
CA GLU A 113 -7.38 -0.09 -19.20
C GLU A 113 -6.95 -1.54 -19.50
N ALA A 114 -6.55 -2.32 -18.51
CA ALA A 114 -6.21 -3.74 -18.68
C ALA A 114 -7.46 -4.61 -18.83
N GLU A 115 -7.32 -5.76 -19.50
CA GLU A 115 -8.43 -6.70 -19.72
C GLU A 115 -9.00 -7.26 -18.41
N GLU A 116 -8.16 -7.38 -17.37
CA GLU A 116 -8.52 -7.89 -16.05
C GLU A 116 -9.07 -6.82 -15.10
N SER A 117 -9.30 -5.60 -15.57
CA SER A 117 -9.64 -4.42 -14.75
C SER A 117 -10.80 -4.64 -13.79
N ASP A 118 -11.81 -5.42 -14.19
CA ASP A 118 -12.99 -5.69 -13.38
C ASP A 118 -12.72 -6.65 -12.22
N GLN A 119 -11.60 -7.37 -12.25
CA GLN A 119 -11.19 -8.30 -11.19
C GLN A 119 -10.32 -7.61 -10.14
N TRP A 120 -9.88 -6.35 -10.37
CA TRP A 120 -8.92 -5.69 -9.52
C TRP A 120 -9.54 -4.66 -8.58
N HIS A 121 -9.34 -4.87 -7.30
CA HIS A 121 -9.58 -3.91 -6.23
C HIS A 121 -8.36 -2.99 -6.08
N ILE A 122 -8.52 -1.72 -6.41
CA ILE A 122 -7.44 -0.73 -6.35
C ILE A 122 -7.61 0.10 -5.09
N ILE A 123 -6.66 -0.01 -4.17
CA ILE A 123 -6.62 0.76 -2.92
C ILE A 123 -5.54 1.83 -3.06
N VAL A 124 -5.88 3.07 -2.76
CA VAL A 124 -4.95 4.20 -2.81
C VAL A 124 -4.80 4.86 -1.45
N GLY A 125 -3.56 5.21 -1.09
CA GLY A 125 -3.27 5.88 0.17
C GLY A 125 -2.10 6.86 0.05
N GLY A 126 -1.93 7.64 1.11
CA GLY A 126 -0.88 8.63 1.27
C GLY A 126 -1.38 10.07 1.34
N ALA A 127 -0.51 10.97 1.83
CA ALA A 127 -0.88 12.33 2.23
C ALA A 127 -1.63 13.20 1.19
N PRO A 128 -1.35 13.12 -0.12
CA PRO A 128 -1.98 14.00 -1.10
C PRO A 128 -3.32 13.48 -1.64
N VAL A 129 -3.78 12.31 -1.23
CA VAL A 129 -5.02 11.70 -1.73
C VAL A 129 -6.08 11.61 -0.64
N ASN A 130 -7.32 11.42 -1.05
CA ASN A 130 -8.47 11.32 -0.16
C ASN A 130 -9.60 10.51 -0.84
N GLY A 131 -10.70 10.27 -0.12
CA GLY A 131 -11.84 9.51 -0.64
C GLY A 131 -12.51 10.12 -1.88
N ARG A 132 -12.46 11.45 -2.06
CA ARG A 132 -12.95 12.08 -3.29
C ARG A 132 -12.07 11.71 -4.49
N PHE A 133 -10.74 11.83 -4.33
CA PHE A 133 -9.78 11.43 -5.36
C PHE A 133 -9.99 9.97 -5.78
N ALA A 134 -10.11 9.07 -4.81
CA ALA A 134 -10.30 7.65 -5.07
C ALA A 134 -11.57 7.38 -5.90
N ARG A 135 -12.71 7.95 -5.48
CA ARG A 135 -13.98 7.82 -6.23
C ARG A 135 -13.91 8.35 -7.65
N GLU A 136 -13.26 9.52 -7.86
CA GLU A 136 -13.08 10.12 -9.20
C GLU A 136 -12.25 9.24 -10.14
N HIS A 137 -11.49 8.28 -9.59
CA HIS A 137 -10.60 7.40 -10.36
C HIS A 137 -10.98 5.91 -10.25
N ASN A 138 -12.20 5.60 -9.77
CA ASN A 138 -12.65 4.21 -9.56
C ASN A 138 -11.68 3.38 -8.70
N ALA A 139 -11.25 3.95 -7.57
CA ALA A 139 -10.40 3.32 -6.57
C ALA A 139 -11.01 3.48 -5.18
N GLU A 140 -10.50 2.75 -4.21
CA GLU A 140 -10.86 2.84 -2.80
C GLU A 140 -9.76 3.60 -2.04
N TYR A 141 -10.14 4.44 -1.09
CA TYR A 141 -9.20 5.24 -0.29
C TYR A 141 -8.97 4.57 1.05
N ALA A 142 -7.72 4.41 1.43
CA ALA A 142 -7.31 4.06 2.77
C ALA A 142 -6.56 5.24 3.42
N ALA A 143 -7.03 5.71 4.55
CA ALA A 143 -6.39 6.79 5.30
C ALA A 143 -5.11 6.32 6.01
N ASP A 144 -5.06 5.04 6.36
CA ASP A 144 -3.94 4.41 7.10
C ASP A 144 -3.79 2.92 6.75
N ALA A 145 -2.89 2.26 7.47
CA ALA A 145 -2.59 0.86 7.25
C ALA A 145 -3.71 -0.07 7.73
N VAL A 146 -4.46 0.30 8.78
CA VAL A 146 -5.60 -0.46 9.30
C VAL A 146 -6.72 -0.48 8.27
N GLU A 147 -7.08 0.69 7.74
CA GLU A 147 -8.12 0.80 6.71
C GLU A 147 -7.71 0.08 5.42
N THR A 148 -6.41 0.05 5.09
CA THR A 148 -5.90 -0.74 3.95
C THR A 148 -6.18 -2.24 4.15
N VAL A 149 -5.92 -2.78 5.35
CA VAL A 149 -6.22 -4.19 5.68
C VAL A 149 -7.72 -4.46 5.59
N ASN A 150 -8.55 -3.60 6.17
CA ASN A 150 -10.00 -3.76 6.15
C ASN A 150 -10.58 -3.76 4.74
N LEU A 151 -10.08 -2.89 3.85
CA LEU A 151 -10.47 -2.88 2.45
C LEU A 151 -10.01 -4.15 1.72
N ALA A 152 -8.80 -4.64 2.02
CA ALA A 152 -8.29 -5.88 1.44
C ALA A 152 -9.11 -7.10 1.89
N LEU A 153 -9.45 -7.21 3.18
CA LEU A 153 -10.32 -8.27 3.71
C LEU A 153 -11.70 -8.23 3.05
N LYS A 154 -12.29 -7.05 2.96
CA LYS A 154 -13.58 -6.84 2.28
C LYS A 154 -13.55 -7.27 0.82
N ALA A 155 -12.46 -7.00 0.09
CA ALA A 155 -12.29 -7.46 -1.28
C ALA A 155 -12.31 -8.99 -1.41
N CYS A 156 -11.90 -9.70 -0.34
CA CYS A 156 -11.96 -11.17 -0.25
C CYS A 156 -13.29 -11.70 0.31
N GLY A 157 -14.27 -10.83 0.60
CA GLY A 157 -15.53 -11.24 1.24
C GLY A 157 -15.39 -11.62 2.71
N ILE A 158 -14.33 -11.16 3.38
CA ILE A 158 -14.04 -11.38 4.80
C ILE A 158 -14.43 -10.13 5.58
N ASP A 159 -15.10 -10.31 6.73
CA ASP A 159 -15.46 -9.20 7.61
C ASP A 159 -14.19 -8.48 8.13
N PRO A 160 -14.22 -7.15 8.24
CA PRO A 160 -13.13 -6.37 8.82
C PRO A 160 -12.80 -6.81 10.25
N LEU A 161 -11.54 -6.61 10.64
CA LEU A 161 -11.13 -6.85 12.02
C LEU A 161 -11.90 -5.92 12.96
N PRO A 162 -12.39 -6.39 14.12
CA PRO A 162 -13.04 -5.52 15.10
C PRO A 162 -12.05 -4.49 15.65
N ASP A 163 -12.53 -3.25 15.86
CA ASP A 163 -11.71 -2.11 16.30
C ASP A 163 -10.97 -2.36 17.66
N GLU A 164 -11.36 -3.40 18.41
CA GLU A 164 -10.78 -3.75 19.72
C GLU A 164 -9.57 -4.71 19.62
N GLU A 165 -9.23 -5.21 18.43
CA GLU A 165 -8.14 -6.19 18.22
C GLU A 165 -6.92 -5.61 17.47
N LEU A 166 -6.86 -4.29 17.27
CA LEU A 166 -5.81 -3.58 16.54
C LEU A 166 -4.88 -2.77 17.45
#